data_fefdd3a82f4d5ed6825ae5acc89928ae
#
_entry.id   fefdd3a82f4d5ed6825ae5acc89928ae
#
_cell.length_a   1.000
_cell.length_b   1.000
_cell.length_c   1.000
_cell.angle_alpha   90.00
_cell.angle_beta   90.00
_cell.angle_gamma   90.00
#
_symmetry.space_group_name_H-M   'P 1'
#
loop_
_entity.id
_entity.type
_entity.pdbx_description
1 polymer ?
#
loop_
_entity_poly.entity_id
_entity_poly.type
_entity_poly.pdbx_seq_one_letter_code
_entity_poly.pdbx_strand_id
1 'polypeptide(L)'
;MQDNSHTILVVDPDERSYKTFESVLGVSNRVLFVQNGQTAIDLPDTQNIDVIFVSDTLNGINGIMLLEAFKKKFPSLPVVFITEQPQVKEVITAFRSGARELIVKPIDAKELATVTQKILGFVSNKKPKSRRFLSIRKAMQPNSPEKNYKGYLKKIFQKSKEQKDLSVTDFDGFQAKEAAPKALDSGNQLMDDPPADPVQPDKVTHLTVPPETMHLRIEAFFFGPFQIFVNNQPIENWPSKKGKSIFAYLILNHKRKIFRDVLMDIFWKKSCPDSARNCLNVTIHGLRRILEDIDPKSEFILFQDECYYLNPAIDLRLDVEEFRKRWRHAQSVEHNKGPLVAIPEFERAAGLYKGDFLEDEIYDSWSSLDRENLREIYLIILDRLSNFYTEDGQISTAIYLCERIIQKDNCREDIHRRLMQCHYYSGQRFKAIRQFRKCKEILKKELEVEPDHRTVKLYEQIKKGSLIKDLKNMKNFSKN
;
A
#
# COMPACT_ATOMS: atom_id res chain seq x y z
N MET A 1 37.31 -10.24 34.92
CA MET A 1 35.98 -10.37 34.28
C MET A 1 35.92 -9.34 33.17
N GLN A 2 35.98 -9.75 31.91
CA GLN A 2 35.84 -8.81 30.76
C GLN A 2 34.39 -8.42 30.69
N ASP A 3 34.10 -7.12 30.87
CA ASP A 3 32.78 -6.52 30.66
C ASP A 3 32.39 -6.69 29.18
N ASN A 4 31.59 -7.72 28.90
CA ASN A 4 30.96 -7.93 27.58
C ASN A 4 29.64 -7.12 27.51
N SER A 5 29.67 -5.86 27.92
CA SER A 5 28.49 -4.99 27.76
C SER A 5 28.40 -4.50 26.32
N HIS A 6 27.29 -4.80 25.67
CA HIS A 6 26.98 -4.29 24.34
C HIS A 6 26.26 -2.93 24.40
N THR A 7 26.46 -2.09 23.41
CA THR A 7 25.76 -0.80 23.32
C THR A 7 24.59 -0.92 22.33
N ILE A 8 23.39 -0.63 22.83
CA ILE A 8 22.13 -0.74 22.11
C ILE A 8 21.56 0.65 21.90
N LEU A 9 21.30 1.06 20.66
CA LEU A 9 20.63 2.31 20.35
C LEU A 9 19.14 2.03 20.10
N VAL A 10 18.27 2.75 20.80
CA VAL A 10 16.81 2.69 20.62
C VAL A 10 16.33 4.05 20.16
N VAL A 11 15.68 4.07 19.00
CA VAL A 11 15.07 5.27 18.41
C VAL A 11 13.56 5.10 18.43
N ASP A 12 12.91 5.68 19.42
CA ASP A 12 11.46 5.58 19.64
C ASP A 12 10.96 6.84 20.36
N PRO A 13 9.87 7.50 19.93
CA PRO A 13 9.32 8.66 20.63
C PRO A 13 8.58 8.30 21.93
N ASP A 14 8.22 7.02 22.14
CA ASP A 14 7.46 6.57 23.31
C ASP A 14 8.36 6.22 24.50
N GLU A 15 8.26 7.00 25.57
CA GLU A 15 9.00 6.78 26.82
C GLU A 15 8.66 5.44 27.50
N ARG A 16 7.50 4.86 27.24
CA ARG A 16 7.14 3.53 27.76
C ARG A 16 8.01 2.44 27.16
N SER A 17 8.36 2.59 25.89
CA SER A 17 9.33 1.71 25.23
C SER A 17 10.68 1.76 25.95
N TYR A 18 11.18 2.95 26.31
CA TYR A 18 12.43 3.10 27.06
C TYR A 18 12.44 2.28 28.36
N LYS A 19 11.39 2.39 29.17
CA LYS A 19 11.28 1.63 30.43
C LYS A 19 11.35 0.12 30.20
N THR A 20 10.74 -0.37 29.13
CA THR A 20 10.80 -1.79 28.77
C THR A 20 12.20 -2.20 28.33
N PHE A 21 12.87 -1.41 27.49
CA PHE A 21 14.24 -1.70 27.06
C PHE A 21 15.24 -1.66 28.24
N GLU A 22 15.14 -0.65 29.09
CA GLU A 22 16.00 -0.49 30.26
C GLU A 22 15.82 -1.65 31.25
N SER A 23 14.57 -2.03 31.54
CA SER A 23 14.30 -3.13 32.50
C SER A 23 14.76 -4.50 31.99
N VAL A 24 14.68 -4.74 30.65
CA VAL A 24 14.99 -6.05 30.08
C VAL A 24 16.47 -6.17 29.68
N LEU A 25 17.07 -5.10 29.17
CA LEU A 25 18.40 -5.13 28.55
C LEU A 25 19.44 -4.31 29.32
N GLY A 26 19.03 -3.32 30.13
CA GLY A 26 19.91 -2.37 30.82
C GLY A 26 20.80 -3.02 31.88
N VAL A 27 20.41 -4.17 32.44
CA VAL A 27 21.19 -4.90 33.47
C VAL A 27 22.55 -5.40 32.93
N SER A 28 22.61 -5.79 31.65
CA SER A 28 23.81 -6.40 31.05
C SER A 28 24.37 -5.61 29.85
N ASN A 29 23.69 -4.54 29.43
CA ASN A 29 24.07 -3.75 28.27
C ASN A 29 23.89 -2.26 28.53
N ARG A 30 24.55 -1.43 27.71
CA ARG A 30 24.32 0.01 27.69
C ARG A 30 23.21 0.35 26.70
N VAL A 31 22.07 0.86 27.19
CA VAL A 31 20.94 1.29 26.33
C VAL A 31 21.02 2.80 26.15
N LEU A 32 21.08 3.24 24.90
CA LEU A 32 21.00 4.64 24.49
C LEU A 32 19.63 4.88 23.87
N PHE A 33 18.86 5.79 24.43
CA PHE A 33 17.51 6.10 23.96
C PHE A 33 17.45 7.49 23.32
N VAL A 34 16.86 7.58 22.12
CA VAL A 34 16.73 8.81 21.34
C VAL A 34 15.33 8.90 20.76
N GLN A 35 14.66 10.02 21.00
CA GLN A 35 13.29 10.24 20.52
C GLN A 35 13.22 10.78 19.10
N ASN A 36 14.34 11.33 18.58
CA ASN A 36 14.40 11.99 17.28
C ASN A 36 15.36 11.24 16.35
N GLY A 37 14.84 10.88 15.14
CA GLY A 37 15.62 10.16 14.14
C GLY A 37 16.83 10.94 13.60
N GLN A 38 16.76 12.27 13.51
CA GLN A 38 17.88 13.09 13.05
C GLN A 38 19.08 13.02 14.00
N THR A 39 18.83 13.09 15.30
CA THR A 39 19.88 12.96 16.32
C THR A 39 20.47 11.55 16.35
N ALA A 40 19.69 10.54 15.96
CA ALA A 40 20.12 9.15 15.96
C ALA A 40 21.13 8.80 14.85
N ILE A 41 21.09 9.50 13.70
CA ILE A 41 21.91 9.16 12.52
C ILE A 41 23.42 9.29 12.79
N ASP A 42 23.82 10.23 13.62
CA ASP A 42 25.24 10.53 13.87
C ASP A 42 25.81 9.79 15.08
N LEU A 43 24.99 9.21 15.93
CA LEU A 43 25.42 8.49 17.12
C LEU A 43 26.34 7.28 16.84
N PRO A 44 26.11 6.42 15.83
CA PRO A 44 26.99 5.30 15.56
C PRO A 44 28.42 5.68 15.16
N ASP A 45 28.67 6.90 14.68
CA ASP A 45 30.03 7.39 14.39
C ASP A 45 30.81 7.74 15.67
N THR A 46 30.11 8.16 16.71
CA THR A 46 30.72 8.63 17.97
C THR A 46 30.66 7.60 19.09
N GLN A 47 29.76 6.63 18.98
CA GLN A 47 29.50 5.59 19.96
C GLN A 47 29.62 4.21 19.29
N ASN A 48 30.25 3.25 19.95
CA ASN A 48 30.34 1.87 19.46
C ASN A 48 28.99 1.17 19.63
N ILE A 49 28.07 1.35 18.65
CA ILE A 49 26.75 0.73 18.66
C ILE A 49 26.84 -0.70 18.10
N ASP A 50 26.30 -1.68 18.80
CA ASP A 50 26.25 -3.09 18.38
C ASP A 50 24.93 -3.46 17.69
N VAL A 51 23.82 -2.81 18.05
CA VAL A 51 22.50 -3.01 17.44
C VAL A 51 21.65 -1.74 17.57
N ILE A 52 20.81 -1.50 16.56
CA ILE A 52 19.87 -0.38 16.55
C ILE A 52 18.43 -0.93 16.53
N PHE A 53 17.56 -0.35 17.34
CA PHE A 53 16.11 -0.53 17.30
C PHE A 53 15.47 0.76 16.80
N VAL A 54 14.62 0.68 15.75
CA VAL A 54 13.98 1.84 15.09
C VAL A 54 12.48 1.65 15.06
N SER A 55 11.74 2.60 15.66
CA SER A 55 10.28 2.63 15.56
C SER A 55 9.80 3.10 14.19
N ASP A 56 8.65 2.57 13.74
CA ASP A 56 7.96 2.98 12.50
C ASP A 56 7.48 4.43 12.56
N THR A 57 6.98 4.84 13.72
CA THR A 57 6.48 6.18 14.02
C THR A 57 7.53 6.99 14.77
N LEU A 58 8.13 7.96 14.08
CA LEU A 58 9.10 8.90 14.64
C LEU A 58 8.63 10.34 14.38
N ASN A 59 8.96 11.23 15.31
CA ASN A 59 8.66 12.65 15.12
C ASN A 59 9.48 13.22 13.94
N GLY A 60 8.83 13.49 12.82
CA GLY A 60 9.40 14.18 11.66
C GLY A 60 10.05 13.29 10.59
N ILE A 61 10.37 12.03 10.86
CA ILE A 61 10.97 11.08 9.89
C ILE A 61 10.23 9.75 9.95
N ASN A 62 9.99 9.14 8.79
CA ASN A 62 9.46 7.77 8.73
C ASN A 62 10.55 6.77 9.16
N GLY A 63 10.21 5.81 10.03
CA GLY A 63 11.15 4.81 10.55
C GLY A 63 11.83 3.98 9.47
N ILE A 64 11.17 3.70 8.33
CA ILE A 64 11.80 3.01 7.19
C ILE A 64 12.87 3.87 6.54
N MET A 65 12.64 5.17 6.39
CA MET A 65 13.66 6.10 5.86
C MET A 65 14.89 6.17 6.76
N LEU A 66 14.67 6.16 8.08
CA LEU A 66 15.76 6.12 9.05
C LEU A 66 16.53 4.79 8.99
N LEU A 67 15.83 3.67 8.87
CA LEU A 67 16.42 2.35 8.66
C LEU A 67 17.32 2.33 7.40
N GLU A 68 16.82 2.86 6.28
CA GLU A 68 17.59 2.97 5.04
C GLU A 68 18.83 3.86 5.19
N ALA A 69 18.70 4.98 5.90
CA ALA A 69 19.82 5.87 6.20
C ALA A 69 20.89 5.14 7.03
N PHE A 70 20.51 4.41 8.06
CA PHE A 70 21.44 3.58 8.85
C PHE A 70 22.10 2.51 7.99
N LYS A 71 21.35 1.82 7.15
CA LYS A 71 21.90 0.77 6.28
C LYS A 71 22.83 1.30 5.20
N LYS A 72 22.57 2.50 4.68
CA LYS A 72 23.45 3.19 3.74
C LYS A 72 24.77 3.58 4.38
N LYS A 73 24.73 4.14 5.62
CA LYS A 73 25.90 4.64 6.32
C LYS A 73 26.66 3.50 7.04
N PHE A 74 25.93 2.53 7.60
CA PHE A 74 26.46 1.40 8.37
C PHE A 74 25.89 0.05 7.89
N PRO A 75 26.33 -0.48 6.73
CA PRO A 75 25.71 -1.68 6.11
C PRO A 75 25.77 -2.94 6.97
N SER A 76 26.81 -3.08 7.81
CA SER A 76 27.04 -4.25 8.68
C SER A 76 26.32 -4.18 10.02
N LEU A 77 25.85 -2.98 10.45
CA LEU A 77 25.21 -2.77 11.74
C LEU A 77 23.78 -3.36 11.70
N PRO A 78 23.44 -4.28 12.60
CA PRO A 78 22.10 -4.86 12.62
C PRO A 78 21.07 -3.83 13.10
N VAL A 79 19.95 -3.76 12.38
CA VAL A 79 18.81 -2.90 12.73
C VAL A 79 17.56 -3.77 12.93
N VAL A 80 16.86 -3.57 14.04
CA VAL A 80 15.57 -4.16 14.38
C VAL A 80 14.50 -3.10 14.17
N PHE A 81 13.45 -3.44 13.46
CA PHE A 81 12.35 -2.52 13.22
C PHE A 81 11.22 -2.76 14.24
N ILE A 82 10.67 -1.70 14.82
CA ILE A 82 9.57 -1.76 15.79
C ILE A 82 8.33 -1.13 15.13
N THR A 83 7.18 -1.80 15.21
CA THR A 83 5.94 -1.28 14.63
C THR A 83 4.75 -1.50 15.57
N GLU A 84 3.80 -0.56 15.57
CA GLU A 84 2.55 -0.67 16.34
C GLU A 84 1.49 -1.48 15.59
N GLN A 85 1.41 -1.28 14.28
CA GLN A 85 0.43 -1.94 13.42
C GLN A 85 1.14 -2.63 12.26
N PRO A 86 1.58 -3.87 12.42
CA PRO A 86 2.34 -4.57 11.40
C PRO A 86 1.47 -4.89 10.19
N GLN A 87 1.38 -3.94 9.27
CA GLN A 87 0.83 -4.25 7.95
C GLN A 87 1.84 -5.09 7.18
N VAL A 88 1.36 -6.11 6.47
CA VAL A 88 2.22 -7.03 5.68
C VAL A 88 3.20 -6.26 4.79
N LYS A 89 2.75 -5.15 4.21
CA LYS A 89 3.55 -4.26 3.38
C LYS A 89 4.72 -3.62 4.13
N GLU A 90 4.47 -3.06 5.30
CA GLU A 90 5.50 -2.39 6.10
C GLU A 90 6.56 -3.38 6.58
N VAL A 91 6.12 -4.57 6.98
CA VAL A 91 7.01 -5.68 7.33
C VAL A 91 7.92 -6.06 6.16
N ILE A 92 7.37 -6.25 4.97
CA ILE A 92 8.14 -6.57 3.76
C ILE A 92 9.11 -5.44 3.43
N THR A 93 8.65 -4.19 3.49
CA THR A 93 9.48 -3.02 3.20
C THR A 93 10.63 -2.89 4.20
N ALA A 94 10.37 -3.04 5.51
CA ALA A 94 11.40 -3.01 6.52
C ALA A 94 12.50 -4.06 6.28
N PHE A 95 12.12 -5.31 5.94
CA PHE A 95 13.09 -6.34 5.63
C PHE A 95 13.86 -6.08 4.32
N ARG A 96 13.21 -5.54 3.28
CA ARG A 96 13.87 -5.14 2.02
C ARG A 96 14.84 -3.98 2.22
N SER A 97 14.49 -3.03 3.09
CA SER A 97 15.37 -1.92 3.48
C SER A 97 16.50 -2.35 4.43
N GLY A 98 16.57 -3.63 4.80
CA GLY A 98 17.68 -4.23 5.53
C GLY A 98 17.45 -4.42 7.03
N ALA A 99 16.22 -4.35 7.52
CA ALA A 99 15.90 -4.78 8.87
C ALA A 99 16.29 -6.24 9.07
N ARG A 100 16.92 -6.53 10.20
CA ARG A 100 17.34 -7.91 10.53
C ARG A 100 16.24 -8.69 11.20
N GLU A 101 15.46 -8.03 12.03
CA GLU A 101 14.30 -8.56 12.76
C GLU A 101 13.25 -7.45 12.92
N LEU A 102 12.06 -7.84 13.37
CA LEU A 102 10.94 -6.95 13.63
C LEU A 102 10.31 -7.30 14.97
N ILE A 103 9.93 -6.28 15.74
CA ILE A 103 9.18 -6.41 17.00
C ILE A 103 7.89 -5.62 16.87
N VAL A 104 6.79 -6.19 17.40
CA VAL A 104 5.47 -5.53 17.38
C VAL A 104 5.15 -4.97 18.76
N LYS A 105 4.69 -3.71 18.82
CA LYS A 105 4.16 -3.12 20.06
C LYS A 105 2.78 -3.71 20.40
N PRO A 106 2.46 -3.91 21.69
CA PRO A 106 3.28 -3.65 22.87
C PRO A 106 4.47 -4.62 22.93
N ILE A 107 5.66 -4.11 23.31
CA ILE A 107 6.91 -4.86 23.30
C ILE A 107 6.87 -5.92 24.40
N ASP A 108 6.89 -7.19 24.01
CA ASP A 108 7.00 -8.32 24.93
C ASP A 108 8.44 -8.49 25.42
N ALA A 109 8.63 -8.55 26.75
CA ALA A 109 9.94 -8.65 27.39
C ALA A 109 10.74 -9.89 26.97
N LYS A 110 10.06 -11.04 26.78
CA LYS A 110 10.70 -12.29 26.36
C LYS A 110 11.09 -12.25 24.88
N GLU A 111 10.24 -11.66 24.03
CA GLU A 111 10.53 -11.47 22.62
C GLU A 111 11.72 -10.52 22.44
N LEU A 112 11.74 -9.39 23.16
CA LEU A 112 12.83 -8.43 23.15
C LEU A 112 14.16 -9.07 23.55
N ALA A 113 14.19 -9.81 24.67
CA ALA A 113 15.39 -10.51 25.14
C ALA A 113 15.88 -11.54 24.10
N THR A 114 14.98 -12.33 23.54
CA THR A 114 15.30 -13.38 22.56
C THR A 114 15.87 -12.80 21.27
N VAL A 115 15.23 -11.76 20.71
CA VAL A 115 15.68 -11.08 19.49
C VAL A 115 17.05 -10.44 19.72
N THR A 116 17.22 -9.74 20.84
CA THR A 116 18.50 -9.09 21.17
C THR A 116 19.63 -10.10 21.32
N GLN A 117 19.42 -11.17 22.08
CA GLN A 117 20.43 -12.23 22.28
C GLN A 117 20.81 -12.90 20.94
N LYS A 118 19.85 -13.19 20.10
CA LYS A 118 20.09 -13.75 18.77
C LYS A 118 20.98 -12.83 17.92
N ILE A 119 20.70 -11.53 17.92
CA ILE A 119 21.45 -10.56 17.12
C ILE A 119 22.86 -10.35 17.67
N LEU A 120 23.01 -10.18 18.97
CA LEU A 120 24.31 -9.99 19.64
C LEU A 120 25.17 -11.24 19.54
N GLY A 121 24.61 -12.45 19.56
CA GLY A 121 25.31 -13.71 19.31
C GLY A 121 25.94 -13.78 17.92
N PHE A 122 25.32 -13.21 16.90
CA PHE A 122 25.88 -13.07 15.57
C PHE A 122 27.02 -12.02 15.49
N VAL A 123 26.93 -10.95 16.30
CA VAL A 123 27.96 -9.89 16.35
C VAL A 123 29.23 -10.41 17.02
N SER A 124 29.10 -11.17 18.11
CA SER A 124 30.23 -11.74 18.84
C SER A 124 31.08 -12.71 18.01
N ASN A 125 30.44 -13.45 17.10
CA ASN A 125 31.14 -14.37 16.18
C ASN A 125 31.89 -13.67 15.03
N LYS A 126 31.75 -12.35 14.87
CA LYS A 126 32.39 -11.55 13.79
C LYS A 126 33.55 -10.67 14.24
N LYS A 127 34.00 -10.71 15.52
CA LYS A 127 35.18 -9.95 15.94
C LYS A 127 36.43 -10.53 15.26
N PRO A 128 37.15 -9.78 14.39
CA PRO A 128 38.33 -10.29 13.69
C PRO A 128 39.50 -10.36 14.65
N LYS A 129 40.15 -11.49 14.73
CA LYS A 129 41.55 -11.60 15.18
C LYS A 129 42.41 -10.80 14.22
N SER A 130 43.13 -9.81 14.80
CA SER A 130 44.22 -9.00 14.24
C SER A 130 44.63 -9.17 12.77
N ARG A 131 44.69 -8.03 12.07
CA ARG A 131 45.56 -7.62 10.97
C ARG A 131 46.33 -8.71 10.24
N ARG A 132 45.93 -9.03 8.99
CA ARG A 132 46.78 -9.16 7.83
C ARG A 132 45.97 -8.86 6.56
N PHE A 133 46.33 -7.78 5.86
CA PHE A 133 45.92 -7.52 4.50
C PHE A 133 46.35 -8.67 3.60
N LEU A 134 45.42 -9.22 2.82
CA LEU A 134 45.66 -9.64 1.42
C LEU A 134 44.37 -10.25 0.83
N SER A 135 43.93 -9.63 -0.22
CA SER A 135 43.09 -10.12 -1.34
C SER A 135 42.42 -11.49 -1.25
N ILE A 136 41.11 -11.52 -1.19
CA ILE A 136 40.28 -12.49 -1.93
C ILE A 136 38.95 -11.83 -2.29
N ARG A 137 38.85 -11.32 -3.53
CA ARG A 137 37.57 -11.16 -4.22
C ARG A 137 37.18 -12.56 -4.69
N LYS A 138 36.23 -13.20 -3.98
CA LYS A 138 35.24 -14.15 -4.55
C LYS A 138 34.40 -14.73 -3.40
N ALA A 139 33.09 -14.82 -3.68
CA ALA A 139 32.09 -15.59 -2.96
C ALA A 139 31.64 -15.07 -1.59
N MET A 140 30.65 -14.18 -1.61
CA MET A 140 29.52 -14.19 -0.69
C MET A 140 28.31 -13.58 -1.42
N GLN A 141 27.47 -14.43 -1.96
CA GLN A 141 26.11 -14.06 -2.30
C GLN A 141 25.37 -13.74 -1.00
N PRO A 142 24.65 -12.62 -0.90
CA PRO A 142 23.83 -12.34 0.25
C PRO A 142 22.69 -13.36 0.29
N ASN A 143 22.53 -14.04 1.45
CA ASN A 143 21.31 -14.80 1.73
C ASN A 143 20.10 -13.92 1.47
N SER A 144 19.25 -14.33 0.55
CA SER A 144 18.09 -13.57 0.11
C SER A 144 17.18 -13.20 1.30
N PRO A 145 16.68 -11.96 1.36
CA PRO A 145 15.80 -11.47 2.43
C PRO A 145 14.48 -12.23 2.56
N GLU A 146 14.12 -13.02 1.55
CA GLU A 146 12.83 -13.73 1.47
C GLU A 146 12.55 -14.78 2.54
N LYS A 147 13.59 -15.37 3.15
CA LYS A 147 13.36 -16.43 4.15
C LYS A 147 12.89 -15.90 5.51
N ASN A 148 13.22 -14.65 5.87
CA ASN A 148 12.90 -14.12 7.19
C ASN A 148 11.46 -13.60 7.31
N TYR A 149 10.89 -12.97 6.28
CA TYR A 149 9.54 -12.41 6.37
C TYR A 149 8.42 -13.48 6.40
N LYS A 150 8.63 -14.65 5.75
CA LYS A 150 7.64 -15.76 5.78
C LYS A 150 7.42 -16.31 7.20
N GLY A 151 8.47 -16.36 8.02
CA GLY A 151 8.37 -16.75 9.42
C GLY A 151 7.58 -15.73 10.26
N TYR A 152 7.73 -14.44 9.98
CA TYR A 152 7.03 -13.36 10.66
C TYR A 152 5.55 -13.26 10.26
N LEU A 153 5.23 -13.40 8.99
CA LEU A 153 3.85 -13.43 8.53
C LEU A 153 3.06 -14.55 9.24
N LYS A 154 3.67 -15.71 9.42
CA LYS A 154 3.04 -16.81 10.16
C LYS A 154 2.77 -16.47 11.64
N LYS A 155 3.70 -15.75 12.31
CA LYS A 155 3.51 -15.27 13.70
C LYS A 155 2.46 -14.18 13.81
N ILE A 156 2.40 -13.24 12.86
CA ILE A 156 1.41 -12.16 12.82
C ILE A 156 0.00 -12.74 12.67
N PHE A 157 -0.18 -13.71 11.76
CA PHE A 157 -1.47 -14.39 11.58
C PHE A 157 -1.88 -15.26 12.76
N GLN A 158 -0.93 -15.84 13.53
CA GLN A 158 -1.23 -16.53 14.77
C GLN A 158 -1.63 -15.56 15.90
N LYS A 159 -0.88 -14.48 16.12
CA LYS A 159 -1.19 -13.47 17.14
C LYS A 159 -2.53 -12.76 16.90
N SER A 160 -2.91 -12.51 15.64
CA SER A 160 -4.23 -11.92 15.33
C SER A 160 -5.40 -12.90 15.53
N LYS A 161 -5.15 -14.23 15.54
CA LYS A 161 -6.13 -15.23 15.95
C LYS A 161 -6.29 -15.29 17.47
N GLU A 162 -5.21 -15.29 18.21
CA GLU A 162 -5.23 -15.31 19.69
C GLU A 162 -5.85 -14.05 20.30
N GLN A 163 -5.70 -12.87 19.65
CA GLN A 163 -6.39 -11.63 20.08
C GLN A 163 -7.90 -11.62 19.75
N LYS A 164 -8.37 -12.42 18.77
CA LYS A 164 -9.80 -12.55 18.49
C LYS A 164 -10.53 -13.46 19.46
N ASP A 165 -9.82 -14.43 20.05
CA ASP A 165 -10.42 -15.35 21.04
C ASP A 165 -10.51 -14.74 22.46
N LEU A 166 -9.87 -13.59 22.70
CA LEU A 166 -9.88 -12.88 23.99
C LEU A 166 -10.85 -11.71 24.09
N SER A 167 -11.59 -11.37 23.01
CA SER A 167 -12.51 -10.21 22.98
C SER A 167 -14.00 -10.55 22.91
N VAL A 168 -14.39 -11.76 23.26
CA VAL A 168 -15.80 -12.19 23.31
C VAL A 168 -16.18 -12.66 24.73
N THR A 169 -15.96 -11.81 25.73
CA THR A 169 -16.72 -11.84 26.99
C THR A 169 -16.67 -10.42 27.59
N ASP A 170 -17.86 -9.96 27.97
CA ASP A 170 -18.16 -8.76 28.74
C ASP A 170 -18.26 -7.42 27.97
N PHE A 171 -19.43 -7.20 27.39
CA PHE A 171 -20.11 -5.90 27.44
C PHE A 171 -21.62 -6.07 27.22
N ASP A 172 -22.32 -6.54 28.24
CA ASP A 172 -23.76 -6.30 28.41
C ASP A 172 -23.92 -4.98 29.19
N GLY A 173 -24.68 -4.08 28.64
CA GLY A 173 -25.26 -2.97 29.40
C GLY A 173 -24.98 -1.56 28.91
N PHE A 174 -25.59 -1.15 27.79
CA PHE A 174 -26.10 0.24 27.67
C PHE A 174 -27.28 0.28 26.71
N GLN A 175 -28.47 0.38 27.27
CA GLN A 175 -29.70 0.67 26.54
C GLN A 175 -29.67 2.13 26.10
N ALA A 176 -29.63 2.39 24.80
CA ALA A 176 -29.94 3.69 24.22
C ALA A 176 -31.41 3.71 23.85
N LYS A 177 -32.15 4.63 24.48
CA LYS A 177 -33.55 4.91 24.19
C LYS A 177 -33.70 5.49 22.79
N GLU A 178 -34.41 4.79 21.94
CA GLU A 178 -34.96 5.31 20.70
C GLU A 178 -36.08 6.34 21.01
N ALA A 179 -35.95 7.53 20.45
CA ALA A 179 -37.01 8.50 20.33
C ALA A 179 -37.49 8.54 18.89
N ALA A 180 -38.67 7.97 18.66
CA ALA A 180 -39.38 8.06 17.38
C ALA A 180 -39.98 9.45 17.19
N PRO A 181 -40.02 10.03 16.00
CA PRO A 181 -40.85 11.20 15.70
C PRO A 181 -42.25 10.76 15.33
N LYS A 182 -43.20 11.41 15.98
CA LYS A 182 -44.65 11.26 15.81
C LYS A 182 -45.07 11.69 14.41
N ALA A 183 -45.92 10.85 13.83
CA ALA A 183 -46.76 11.19 12.69
C ALA A 183 -47.80 12.26 13.10
N LEU A 184 -47.98 13.25 12.25
CA LEU A 184 -49.15 14.12 12.27
C LEU A 184 -50.00 13.84 11.04
N ASP A 185 -51.19 13.39 11.37
CA ASP A 185 -52.30 13.05 10.49
C ASP A 185 -53.03 14.31 10.07
N SER A 186 -53.50 14.27 8.88
CA SER A 186 -54.77 14.65 8.39
C SER A 186 -55.22 15.89 7.77
N GLY A 187 -56.18 15.74 7.06
CA GLY A 187 -57.28 16.68 6.86
C GLY A 187 -57.42 17.25 5.47
N ASN A 188 -58.01 16.45 4.65
CA ASN A 188 -58.77 16.84 3.45
C ASN A 188 -59.70 18.00 3.68
N GLN A 189 -59.67 19.05 2.88
CA GLN A 189 -60.84 19.78 2.46
C GLN A 189 -60.66 20.38 1.06
N LEU A 190 -61.51 19.92 0.16
CA LEU A 190 -61.81 20.47 -1.14
C LEU A 190 -62.49 21.82 -0.98
N MET A 191 -62.09 22.84 -1.73
CA MET A 191 -62.95 23.94 -2.13
C MET A 191 -62.59 24.45 -3.52
N ASP A 192 -63.65 24.72 -4.27
CA ASP A 192 -63.80 25.00 -5.68
C ASP A 192 -63.08 26.28 -6.16
N ASP A 193 -62.61 26.23 -7.42
CA ASP A 193 -62.13 27.33 -8.24
C ASP A 193 -63.28 28.25 -8.76
N PRO A 194 -62.99 29.50 -9.01
CA PRO A 194 -63.58 30.23 -10.12
C PRO A 194 -62.55 30.70 -11.18
N PRO A 195 -62.97 31.05 -12.39
CA PRO A 195 -62.23 30.92 -13.63
C PRO A 195 -61.25 32.08 -13.89
N ALA A 196 -60.21 31.73 -14.68
CA ALA A 196 -59.11 32.58 -15.09
C ALA A 196 -59.46 33.62 -16.15
N ASP A 197 -58.96 34.86 -15.97
CA ASP A 197 -58.78 35.87 -17.00
C ASP A 197 -57.34 35.81 -17.59
N PRO A 198 -57.15 36.24 -18.84
CA PRO A 198 -55.91 36.00 -19.61
C PRO A 198 -54.79 36.95 -19.23
N VAL A 199 -53.68 36.42 -18.77
CA VAL A 199 -52.47 37.19 -18.44
C VAL A 199 -51.56 37.36 -19.65
N GLN A 200 -51.18 38.59 -19.91
CA GLN A 200 -50.18 38.98 -20.89
C GLN A 200 -48.80 38.43 -20.60
N PRO A 201 -47.90 38.29 -21.61
CA PRO A 201 -46.57 37.72 -21.40
C PRO A 201 -45.66 38.69 -20.66
N ASP A 202 -45.47 38.48 -19.38
CA ASP A 202 -44.48 39.20 -18.60
C ASP A 202 -43.06 38.72 -18.84
N LYS A 203 -42.21 39.71 -18.95
CA LYS A 203 -40.76 39.69 -19.07
C LYS A 203 -40.09 38.53 -18.39
N VAL A 204 -39.35 37.74 -19.16
CA VAL A 204 -38.32 36.84 -18.67
C VAL A 204 -37.30 37.59 -17.87
N THR A 205 -37.46 37.63 -16.57
CA THR A 205 -36.40 38.00 -15.65
C THR A 205 -35.36 36.88 -15.67
N HIS A 206 -34.26 37.13 -16.33
CA HIS A 206 -33.07 36.32 -16.16
C HIS A 206 -32.73 36.31 -14.68
N LEU A 207 -33.04 35.20 -13.99
CA LEU A 207 -32.41 34.86 -12.73
C LEU A 207 -30.92 34.71 -13.04
N THR A 208 -30.17 35.78 -12.79
CA THR A 208 -28.71 35.69 -12.68
C THR A 208 -28.44 34.82 -11.50
N VAL A 209 -28.13 33.55 -11.78
CA VAL A 209 -27.46 32.64 -10.82
C VAL A 209 -26.23 33.42 -10.33
N PRO A 210 -26.04 33.57 -9.00
CA PRO A 210 -24.82 34.19 -8.49
C PRO A 210 -23.63 33.47 -9.11
N PRO A 211 -22.54 34.13 -9.48
CA PRO A 211 -21.39 33.47 -10.03
C PRO A 211 -20.93 32.46 -8.97
N GLU A 212 -21.12 31.17 -9.28
CA GLU A 212 -20.50 30.09 -8.51
C GLU A 212 -19.02 30.49 -8.37
N THR A 213 -18.57 30.62 -7.14
CA THR A 213 -17.15 30.78 -6.86
C THR A 213 -16.47 29.60 -7.53
N MET A 214 -15.85 29.85 -8.68
CA MET A 214 -15.13 28.79 -9.43
C MET A 214 -14.00 28.30 -8.54
N HIS A 215 -14.26 27.25 -7.79
CA HIS A 215 -13.23 26.57 -7.04
C HIS A 215 -12.26 25.95 -8.05
N LEU A 216 -11.00 26.30 -7.93
CA LEU A 216 -9.92 25.72 -8.73
C LEU A 216 -9.94 24.19 -8.53
N ARG A 217 -10.21 23.46 -9.60
CA ARG A 217 -10.36 22.00 -9.54
C ARG A 217 -9.29 21.30 -10.36
N ILE A 218 -8.64 20.30 -9.76
CA ILE A 218 -7.73 19.40 -10.45
C ILE A 218 -8.27 17.97 -10.36
N GLU A 219 -8.37 17.32 -11.52
CA GLU A 219 -8.61 15.87 -11.61
C GLU A 219 -7.35 15.21 -12.18
N ALA A 220 -6.78 14.26 -11.45
CA ALA A 220 -5.58 13.55 -11.85
C ALA A 220 -5.80 12.05 -11.90
N PHE A 221 -5.42 11.45 -13.02
CA PHE A 221 -5.54 10.04 -13.33
C PHE A 221 -4.14 9.43 -13.39
N PHE A 222 -3.89 8.51 -12.47
CA PHE A 222 -2.61 7.82 -12.30
C PHE A 222 -2.63 6.39 -12.80
N PHE A 223 -3.82 5.81 -13.00
CA PHE A 223 -3.96 4.46 -13.53
C PHE A 223 -3.88 4.46 -15.06
N GLY A 224 -2.79 3.94 -15.58
CA GLY A 224 -2.38 4.05 -16.97
C GLY A 224 -1.41 5.21 -17.19
N PRO A 225 -1.39 5.80 -18.41
CA PRO A 225 -0.63 7.03 -18.67
C PRO A 225 -1.13 8.18 -17.81
N PHE A 226 -0.20 8.93 -17.22
CA PHE A 226 -0.56 10.04 -16.33
C PHE A 226 -1.27 11.17 -17.08
N GLN A 227 -2.50 11.47 -16.65
CA GLN A 227 -3.33 12.53 -17.22
C GLN A 227 -3.82 13.47 -16.12
N ILE A 228 -3.90 14.75 -16.44
CA ILE A 228 -4.37 15.79 -15.54
C ILE A 228 -5.30 16.74 -16.28
N PHE A 229 -6.35 17.14 -15.58
CA PHE A 229 -7.30 18.16 -16.00
C PHE A 229 -7.37 19.25 -14.93
N VAL A 230 -7.20 20.49 -15.36
CA VAL A 230 -7.39 21.68 -14.52
C VAL A 230 -8.64 22.39 -15.03
N ASN A 231 -9.66 22.57 -14.19
CA ASN A 231 -10.95 23.12 -14.59
C ASN A 231 -11.50 22.49 -15.89
N ASN A 232 -11.41 21.16 -16.01
CA ASN A 232 -11.79 20.35 -17.18
C ASN A 232 -10.91 20.55 -18.44
N GLN A 233 -9.80 21.31 -18.36
CA GLN A 233 -8.85 21.44 -19.47
C GLN A 233 -7.66 20.50 -19.27
N PRO A 234 -7.30 19.62 -20.24
CA PRO A 234 -6.17 18.73 -20.11
C PRO A 234 -4.85 19.47 -20.21
N ILE A 235 -3.87 19.04 -19.42
CA ILE A 235 -2.47 19.47 -19.58
C ILE A 235 -1.77 18.50 -20.52
N GLU A 236 -1.62 18.87 -21.79
CA GLU A 236 -0.97 18.04 -22.79
C GLU A 236 0.53 18.36 -22.95
N ASN A 237 0.86 19.65 -22.90
CA ASN A 237 2.22 20.15 -23.15
C ASN A 237 2.98 20.35 -21.83
N TRP A 238 3.82 19.40 -21.49
CA TRP A 238 4.66 19.48 -20.30
C TRP A 238 6.02 20.15 -20.62
N PRO A 239 6.56 20.99 -19.73
CA PRO A 239 7.86 21.67 -19.97
C PRO A 239 9.00 20.66 -20.04
N SER A 240 8.87 19.55 -19.35
CA SER A 240 9.80 18.42 -19.39
C SER A 240 9.16 17.17 -18.77
N LYS A 241 9.71 15.98 -19.05
CA LYS A 241 9.32 14.75 -18.36
C LYS A 241 9.49 14.87 -16.85
N LYS A 242 10.59 15.46 -16.37
CA LYS A 242 10.81 15.70 -14.94
C LYS A 242 9.78 16.65 -14.33
N GLY A 243 9.35 17.68 -15.08
CA GLY A 243 8.28 18.56 -14.64
C GLY A 243 6.97 17.80 -14.42
N LYS A 244 6.60 16.95 -15.39
CA LYS A 244 5.45 16.06 -15.27
C LYS A 244 5.54 15.18 -14.02
N SER A 245 6.67 14.48 -13.81
CA SER A 245 6.92 13.63 -12.65
C SER A 245 6.91 14.38 -11.32
N ILE A 246 7.50 15.59 -11.25
CA ILE A 246 7.48 16.43 -10.04
C ILE A 246 6.06 16.86 -9.71
N PHE A 247 5.27 17.27 -10.70
CA PHE A 247 3.90 17.67 -10.47
C PHE A 247 3.04 16.49 -10.01
N ALA A 248 3.20 15.31 -10.62
CA ALA A 248 2.59 14.06 -10.14
C ALA A 248 2.96 13.76 -8.69
N TYR A 249 4.24 13.94 -8.32
CA TYR A 249 4.70 13.72 -6.96
C TYR A 249 4.09 14.72 -5.96
N LEU A 250 4.00 16.00 -6.31
CA LEU A 250 3.36 17.02 -5.48
C LEU A 250 1.87 16.74 -5.27
N ILE A 251 1.15 16.34 -6.33
CA ILE A 251 -0.27 15.96 -6.27
C ILE A 251 -0.49 14.77 -5.36
N LEU A 252 0.29 13.70 -5.49
CA LEU A 252 0.17 12.51 -4.63
C LEU A 252 0.45 12.82 -3.16
N ASN A 253 1.26 13.83 -2.91
CA ASN A 253 1.64 14.25 -1.57
C ASN A 253 0.98 15.58 -1.15
N HIS A 254 -0.17 15.95 -1.73
CA HIS A 254 -0.85 17.23 -1.53
C HIS A 254 -1.18 17.55 -0.06
N LYS A 255 -1.26 16.54 0.80
CA LYS A 255 -1.57 16.69 2.24
C LYS A 255 -0.37 17.12 3.09
N ARG A 256 0.82 17.26 2.49
CA ARG A 256 2.05 17.60 3.21
C ARG A 256 2.93 18.57 2.43
N LYS A 257 3.70 19.37 3.15
CA LYS A 257 4.79 20.19 2.60
C LYS A 257 5.99 19.27 2.32
N ILE A 258 6.66 19.44 1.18
CA ILE A 258 7.79 18.62 0.73
C ILE A 258 9.04 19.50 0.68
N PHE A 259 10.04 19.13 1.47
CA PHE A 259 11.30 19.86 1.46
C PHE A 259 11.94 19.84 0.08
N ARG A 260 12.51 20.98 -0.32
CA ARG A 260 13.24 21.16 -1.59
C ARG A 260 14.30 20.09 -1.78
N ASP A 261 15.06 19.78 -0.72
CA ASP A 261 16.14 18.79 -0.76
C ASP A 261 15.62 17.38 -1.07
N VAL A 262 14.42 17.02 -0.58
CA VAL A 262 13.76 15.74 -0.90
C VAL A 262 13.45 15.67 -2.41
N LEU A 263 12.94 16.74 -3.01
CA LEU A 263 12.71 16.77 -4.47
C LEU A 263 14.03 16.67 -5.25
N MET A 264 15.09 17.36 -4.80
CA MET A 264 16.41 17.26 -5.42
C MET A 264 16.96 15.83 -5.35
N ASP A 265 16.89 15.19 -4.20
CA ASP A 265 17.34 13.81 -4.01
C ASP A 265 16.57 12.78 -4.85
N ILE A 266 15.27 12.96 -5.02
CA ILE A 266 14.44 12.08 -5.82
C ILE A 266 14.75 12.25 -7.31
N PHE A 267 14.75 13.49 -7.82
CA PHE A 267 14.75 13.75 -9.26
C PHE A 267 16.13 14.06 -9.84
N TRP A 268 17.11 14.44 -9.03
CA TRP A 268 18.49 14.75 -9.43
C TRP A 268 19.57 14.06 -8.58
N LYS A 269 19.33 12.83 -8.19
CA LYS A 269 20.19 12.01 -7.30
C LYS A 269 21.68 11.97 -7.65
N LYS A 270 22.03 12.20 -8.93
CA LYS A 270 23.42 12.16 -9.44
C LYS A 270 24.04 13.55 -9.66
N SER A 271 23.28 14.63 -9.42
CA SER A 271 23.74 15.99 -9.64
C SER A 271 24.35 16.60 -8.37
N CYS A 272 25.26 17.55 -8.51
CA CYS A 272 25.69 18.32 -7.34
C CYS A 272 24.53 19.20 -6.82
N PRO A 273 24.52 19.52 -5.52
CA PRO A 273 23.39 20.22 -4.89
C PRO A 273 22.99 21.53 -5.57
N ASP A 274 23.96 22.36 -5.97
CA ASP A 274 23.69 23.65 -6.63
C ASP A 274 23.08 23.47 -8.03
N SER A 275 23.58 22.50 -8.79
CA SER A 275 22.99 22.17 -10.09
C SER A 275 21.59 21.59 -9.95
N ALA A 276 21.35 20.71 -8.98
CA ALA A 276 20.04 20.16 -8.69
C ALA A 276 19.05 21.24 -8.30
N ARG A 277 19.47 22.21 -7.46
CA ARG A 277 18.67 23.39 -7.06
C ARG A 277 18.28 24.23 -8.26
N ASN A 278 19.22 24.56 -9.13
CA ASN A 278 18.94 25.35 -10.34
C ASN A 278 17.98 24.61 -11.27
N CYS A 279 18.20 23.31 -11.50
CA CYS A 279 17.31 22.48 -12.30
C CYS A 279 15.88 22.42 -11.72
N LEU A 280 15.75 22.27 -10.39
CA LEU A 280 14.44 22.26 -9.72
C LEU A 280 13.74 23.61 -9.89
N ASN A 281 14.43 24.73 -9.65
CA ASN A 281 13.87 26.07 -9.78
C ASN A 281 13.36 26.32 -11.21
N VAL A 282 14.15 25.99 -12.23
CA VAL A 282 13.75 26.11 -13.64
C VAL A 282 12.53 25.23 -13.94
N THR A 283 12.51 24.03 -13.41
CA THR A 283 11.41 23.08 -13.62
C THR A 283 10.11 23.57 -12.96
N ILE A 284 10.20 24.03 -11.71
CA ILE A 284 9.03 24.59 -10.99
C ILE A 284 8.52 25.87 -11.68
N HIS A 285 9.43 26.75 -12.14
CA HIS A 285 9.04 27.93 -12.91
C HIS A 285 8.28 27.55 -14.18
N GLY A 286 8.80 26.56 -14.94
CA GLY A 286 8.11 26.06 -16.12
C GLY A 286 6.74 25.45 -15.82
N LEU A 287 6.59 24.74 -14.71
CA LEU A 287 5.30 24.20 -14.25
C LEU A 287 4.32 25.32 -13.90
N ARG A 288 4.75 26.33 -13.12
CA ARG A 288 3.91 27.47 -12.76
C ARG A 288 3.39 28.18 -13.99
N ARG A 289 4.26 28.45 -14.97
CA ARG A 289 3.88 29.12 -16.22
C ARG A 289 2.75 28.38 -16.97
N ILE A 290 2.84 27.06 -17.12
CA ILE A 290 1.78 26.29 -17.78
C ILE A 290 0.47 26.33 -17.00
N LEU A 291 0.54 26.29 -15.68
CA LEU A 291 -0.64 26.36 -14.81
C LEU A 291 -1.27 27.75 -14.81
N GLU A 292 -0.45 28.80 -14.84
CA GLU A 292 -0.86 30.20 -15.01
C GLU A 292 -1.52 30.48 -16.38
N ASP A 293 -1.06 29.80 -17.44
CA ASP A 293 -1.70 29.86 -18.76
C ASP A 293 -3.15 29.34 -18.75
N ILE A 294 -3.47 28.39 -17.83
CA ILE A 294 -4.80 27.83 -17.67
C ILE A 294 -5.67 28.67 -16.72
N ASP A 295 -5.11 29.10 -15.60
CA ASP A 295 -5.78 29.98 -14.64
C ASP A 295 -4.79 31.01 -14.05
N PRO A 296 -4.74 32.22 -14.67
CA PRO A 296 -3.80 33.28 -14.26
C PRO A 296 -4.04 33.83 -12.85
N LYS A 297 -5.19 33.55 -12.25
CA LYS A 297 -5.57 34.11 -10.94
C LYS A 297 -5.18 33.17 -9.78
N SER A 298 -4.78 31.95 -10.07
CA SER A 298 -4.56 30.93 -9.06
C SER A 298 -3.09 30.56 -8.93
N GLU A 299 -2.58 30.56 -7.71
CA GLU A 299 -1.30 29.93 -7.40
C GLU A 299 -1.51 28.43 -7.12
N PHE A 300 -0.91 27.58 -7.94
CA PHE A 300 -1.02 26.12 -7.80
C PHE A 300 0.05 25.51 -6.90
N ILE A 301 1.32 25.93 -7.10
CA ILE A 301 2.48 25.41 -6.39
C ILE A 301 3.04 26.51 -5.48
N LEU A 302 2.88 26.34 -4.19
CA LEU A 302 3.37 27.24 -3.17
C LEU A 302 4.77 26.85 -2.71
N PHE A 303 5.54 27.84 -2.24
CA PHE A 303 6.86 27.63 -1.63
C PHE A 303 6.95 28.42 -0.33
N GLN A 304 7.16 27.71 0.77
CA GLN A 304 7.31 28.29 2.10
C GLN A 304 8.19 27.40 2.96
N ASP A 305 9.05 27.97 3.78
CA ASP A 305 9.93 27.27 4.73
C ASP A 305 10.75 26.14 4.04
N GLU A 306 11.38 26.48 2.90
CA GLU A 306 12.15 25.54 2.08
C GLU A 306 11.34 24.33 1.55
N CYS A 307 10.00 24.41 1.57
CA CYS A 307 9.10 23.36 1.14
C CYS A 307 8.23 23.78 -0.05
N TYR A 308 8.04 22.87 -1.00
CA TYR A 308 7.03 22.96 -2.04
C TYR A 308 5.78 22.19 -1.65
N TYR A 309 4.61 22.70 -1.98
CA TYR A 309 3.33 22.03 -1.76
C TYR A 309 2.26 22.59 -2.69
N LEU A 310 1.20 21.80 -2.92
CA LEU A 310 0.02 22.27 -3.65
C LEU A 310 -0.80 23.22 -2.78
N ASN A 311 -1.40 24.22 -3.42
CA ASN A 311 -2.31 25.12 -2.74
C ASN A 311 -3.48 24.33 -2.13
N PRO A 312 -3.70 24.41 -0.81
CA PRO A 312 -4.77 23.67 -0.14
C PRO A 312 -6.19 24.09 -0.57
N ALA A 313 -6.34 25.23 -1.24
CA ALA A 313 -7.62 25.70 -1.76
C ALA A 313 -8.08 24.96 -3.03
N ILE A 314 -7.23 24.11 -3.61
CA ILE A 314 -7.54 23.32 -4.81
C ILE A 314 -8.47 22.15 -4.43
N ASP A 315 -9.63 22.06 -5.10
CA ASP A 315 -10.45 20.85 -5.08
C ASP A 315 -9.76 19.75 -5.91
N LEU A 316 -9.16 18.76 -5.23
CA LEU A 316 -8.32 17.75 -5.85
C LEU A 316 -9.02 16.39 -5.87
N ARG A 317 -9.14 15.79 -7.04
CA ARG A 317 -9.69 14.45 -7.23
C ARG A 317 -8.67 13.52 -7.86
N LEU A 318 -8.33 12.44 -7.16
CA LEU A 318 -7.36 11.44 -7.57
C LEU A 318 -8.02 10.07 -7.71
N ASP A 319 -7.84 9.44 -8.86
CA ASP A 319 -8.33 8.08 -9.12
C ASP A 319 -7.73 7.05 -8.13
N VAL A 320 -6.46 7.21 -7.76
CA VAL A 320 -5.78 6.35 -6.78
C VAL A 320 -6.33 6.51 -5.35
N GLU A 321 -6.74 7.71 -4.94
CA GLU A 321 -7.36 7.91 -3.63
C GLU A 321 -8.77 7.31 -3.61
N GLU A 322 -9.55 7.49 -4.67
CA GLU A 322 -10.88 6.90 -4.81
C GLU A 322 -10.79 5.37 -4.84
N PHE A 323 -9.81 4.81 -5.56
CA PHE A 323 -9.55 3.36 -5.59
C PHE A 323 -9.24 2.83 -4.18
N ARG A 324 -8.33 3.47 -3.44
CA ARG A 324 -8.00 3.07 -2.06
C ARG A 324 -9.19 3.20 -1.11
N LYS A 325 -10.03 4.24 -1.30
CA LYS A 325 -11.26 4.44 -0.52
C LYS A 325 -12.28 3.33 -0.79
N ARG A 326 -12.53 3.02 -2.07
CA ARG A 326 -13.45 1.94 -2.45
C ARG A 326 -12.97 0.57 -2.02
N TRP A 327 -11.68 0.31 -2.13
CA TRP A 327 -11.09 -0.92 -1.61
C TRP A 327 -11.35 -1.09 -0.11
N ARG A 328 -11.05 -0.07 0.71
CA ARG A 328 -11.32 -0.10 2.16
C ARG A 328 -12.80 -0.26 2.47
N HIS A 329 -13.65 0.41 1.71
CA HIS A 329 -15.10 0.28 1.86
C HIS A 329 -15.56 -1.15 1.54
N ALA A 330 -15.11 -1.72 0.43
CA ALA A 330 -15.44 -3.10 0.03
C ALA A 330 -15.01 -4.12 1.10
N GLN A 331 -13.80 -3.95 1.68
CA GLN A 331 -13.34 -4.80 2.78
C GLN A 331 -14.24 -4.66 4.04
N SER A 332 -14.64 -3.44 4.37
CA SER A 332 -15.56 -3.20 5.50
C SER A 332 -16.94 -3.83 5.26
N VAL A 333 -17.48 -3.72 4.03
CA VAL A 333 -18.74 -4.37 3.67
C VAL A 333 -18.61 -5.88 3.73
N GLU A 334 -17.51 -6.43 3.21
CA GLU A 334 -17.24 -7.89 3.26
C GLU A 334 -17.18 -8.40 4.70
N HIS A 335 -16.50 -7.66 5.59
CA HIS A 335 -16.39 -8.03 6.99
C HIS A 335 -17.73 -7.99 7.73
N ASN A 336 -18.53 -6.93 7.51
CA ASN A 336 -19.74 -6.67 8.29
C ASN A 336 -20.99 -7.35 7.72
N LYS A 337 -21.07 -7.52 6.38
CA LYS A 337 -22.27 -7.97 5.67
C LYS A 337 -22.05 -9.24 4.84
N GLY A 338 -20.82 -9.74 4.83
CA GLY A 338 -20.44 -10.93 4.09
C GLY A 338 -19.97 -10.69 2.65
N PRO A 339 -19.34 -11.71 2.04
CA PRO A 339 -18.66 -11.58 0.74
C PRO A 339 -19.62 -11.24 -0.40
N LEU A 340 -20.84 -11.80 -0.42
CA LEU A 340 -21.82 -11.58 -1.50
C LEU A 340 -22.22 -10.12 -1.63
N VAL A 341 -22.42 -9.42 -0.51
CA VAL A 341 -22.83 -8.00 -0.48
C VAL A 341 -21.67 -7.09 -0.89
N ALA A 342 -20.43 -7.54 -0.74
CA ALA A 342 -19.25 -6.76 -1.08
C ALA A 342 -18.88 -6.80 -2.57
N ILE A 343 -19.41 -7.76 -3.36
CA ILE A 343 -19.07 -7.92 -4.78
C ILE A 343 -19.25 -6.64 -5.60
N PRO A 344 -20.37 -5.92 -5.54
CA PRO A 344 -20.53 -4.68 -6.32
C PRO A 344 -19.51 -3.60 -5.92
N GLU A 345 -19.07 -3.56 -4.67
CA GLU A 345 -18.06 -2.61 -4.21
C GLU A 345 -16.65 -2.98 -4.75
N PHE A 346 -16.32 -4.28 -4.79
CA PHE A 346 -15.10 -4.75 -5.43
C PHE A 346 -15.09 -4.47 -6.93
N GLU A 347 -16.23 -4.64 -7.62
CA GLU A 347 -16.35 -4.30 -9.05
C GLU A 347 -16.13 -2.81 -9.30
N ARG A 348 -16.73 -1.94 -8.48
CA ARG A 348 -16.53 -0.48 -8.57
C ARG A 348 -15.06 -0.12 -8.35
N ALA A 349 -14.39 -0.76 -7.38
CA ALA A 349 -12.97 -0.56 -7.16
C ALA A 349 -12.14 -1.04 -8.36
N ALA A 350 -12.40 -2.26 -8.87
CA ALA A 350 -11.70 -2.80 -10.04
C ALA A 350 -11.88 -1.93 -11.28
N GLY A 351 -13.05 -1.31 -11.45
CA GLY A 351 -13.37 -0.43 -12.57
C GLY A 351 -12.53 0.84 -12.64
N LEU A 352 -11.94 1.29 -11.52
CA LEU A 352 -11.04 2.44 -11.48
C LEU A 352 -9.62 2.12 -11.99
N TYR A 353 -9.20 0.87 -11.90
CA TYR A 353 -7.86 0.45 -12.30
C TYR A 353 -7.79 0.25 -13.83
N LYS A 354 -7.46 1.31 -14.58
CA LYS A 354 -7.40 1.31 -16.04
C LYS A 354 -6.08 0.79 -16.62
N GLY A 355 -5.01 0.84 -15.83
CA GLY A 355 -3.66 0.40 -16.18
C GLY A 355 -2.77 0.44 -14.95
N ASP A 356 -1.49 0.09 -15.08
CA ASP A 356 -0.55 0.19 -13.97
C ASP A 356 -0.31 1.66 -13.59
N PHE A 357 -0.03 1.90 -12.32
CA PHE A 357 0.21 3.24 -11.80
C PHE A 357 1.40 3.90 -12.51
N LEU A 358 1.18 5.08 -13.12
CA LEU A 358 2.16 5.83 -13.91
C LEU A 358 2.84 4.93 -14.95
N GLU A 359 2.06 4.32 -15.84
CA GLU A 359 2.51 3.32 -16.81
C GLU A 359 3.53 3.90 -17.80
N ASP A 360 3.47 5.18 -18.10
CA ASP A 360 4.39 5.91 -18.98
C ASP A 360 5.70 6.32 -18.28
N GLU A 361 5.82 6.15 -16.94
CA GLU A 361 6.98 6.52 -16.12
C GLU A 361 7.58 5.33 -15.35
N ILE A 362 7.70 4.18 -16.01
CA ILE A 362 8.11 2.91 -15.38
C ILE A 362 9.53 2.97 -14.77
N TYR A 363 10.39 3.81 -15.33
CA TYR A 363 11.80 3.90 -14.90
C TYR A 363 12.03 4.81 -13.70
N ASP A 364 11.01 5.54 -13.26
CA ASP A 364 11.10 6.41 -12.09
C ASP A 364 10.97 5.60 -10.80
N SER A 365 12.07 5.51 -10.05
CA SER A 365 12.15 4.69 -8.84
C SER A 365 11.22 5.15 -7.71
N TRP A 366 10.84 6.43 -7.68
CA TRP A 366 9.99 6.98 -6.63
C TRP A 366 8.54 6.44 -6.65
N SER A 367 8.06 6.07 -7.83
CA SER A 367 6.69 5.56 -8.03
C SER A 367 6.59 4.03 -7.94
N SER A 368 7.72 3.32 -7.91
CA SER A 368 7.75 1.85 -8.00
C SER A 368 7.00 1.15 -6.88
N LEU A 369 7.16 1.64 -5.65
CA LEU A 369 6.50 1.07 -4.47
C LEU A 369 4.97 1.25 -4.52
N ASP A 370 4.50 2.45 -4.85
CA ASP A 370 3.05 2.70 -5.00
C ASP A 370 2.46 1.88 -6.15
N ARG A 371 3.18 1.74 -7.26
CA ARG A 371 2.79 0.90 -8.40
C ARG A 371 2.59 -0.55 -7.98
N GLU A 372 3.55 -1.13 -7.28
CA GLU A 372 3.47 -2.51 -6.82
C GLU A 372 2.32 -2.72 -5.83
N ASN A 373 2.13 -1.81 -4.88
CA ASN A 373 1.05 -1.90 -3.91
C ASN A 373 -0.35 -1.78 -4.51
N LEU A 374 -0.55 -0.83 -5.43
CA LEU A 374 -1.83 -0.64 -6.09
C LEU A 374 -2.14 -1.84 -6.99
N ARG A 375 -1.11 -2.41 -7.64
CA ARG A 375 -1.21 -3.63 -8.41
C ARG A 375 -1.58 -4.83 -7.55
N GLU A 376 -0.96 -5.00 -6.37
CA GLU A 376 -1.32 -6.08 -5.45
C GLU A 376 -2.77 -5.97 -4.95
N ILE A 377 -3.21 -4.77 -4.55
CA ILE A 377 -4.62 -4.53 -4.18
C ILE A 377 -5.54 -4.93 -5.33
N TYR A 378 -5.22 -4.53 -6.54
CA TYR A 378 -6.00 -4.88 -7.72
C TYR A 378 -6.05 -6.39 -7.97
N LEU A 379 -4.93 -7.10 -7.85
CA LEU A 379 -4.88 -8.57 -7.98
C LEU A 379 -5.73 -9.27 -6.91
N ILE A 380 -5.73 -8.78 -5.68
CA ILE A 380 -6.60 -9.30 -4.60
C ILE A 380 -8.08 -9.10 -4.95
N ILE A 381 -8.45 -7.92 -5.47
CA ILE A 381 -9.83 -7.65 -5.91
C ILE A 381 -10.24 -8.63 -7.01
N LEU A 382 -9.42 -8.79 -8.05
CA LEU A 382 -9.69 -9.72 -9.14
C LEU A 382 -9.79 -11.18 -8.67
N ASP A 383 -8.96 -11.58 -7.72
CA ASP A 383 -9.00 -12.93 -7.14
C ASP A 383 -10.34 -13.20 -6.44
N ARG A 384 -10.83 -12.25 -5.60
CA ARG A 384 -12.13 -12.35 -4.94
C ARG A 384 -13.29 -12.41 -5.94
N LEU A 385 -13.28 -11.51 -6.92
CA LEU A 385 -14.30 -11.48 -7.97
C LEU A 385 -14.29 -12.76 -8.80
N SER A 386 -13.11 -13.25 -9.21
CA SER A 386 -13.02 -14.47 -10.02
C SER A 386 -13.44 -15.73 -9.25
N ASN A 387 -13.19 -15.77 -7.93
CA ASN A 387 -13.69 -16.84 -7.07
C ASN A 387 -15.22 -16.82 -7.02
N PHE A 388 -15.79 -15.66 -6.71
CA PHE A 388 -17.23 -15.46 -6.64
C PHE A 388 -17.91 -15.87 -7.96
N TYR A 389 -17.46 -15.37 -9.11
CA TYR A 389 -18.06 -15.68 -10.39
C TYR A 389 -17.88 -17.15 -10.81
N THR A 390 -16.85 -17.82 -10.31
CA THR A 390 -16.70 -19.27 -10.50
C THR A 390 -17.78 -20.01 -9.73
N GLU A 391 -18.05 -19.63 -8.49
CA GLU A 391 -19.07 -20.24 -7.61
C GLU A 391 -20.49 -19.92 -8.08
N ASP A 392 -20.72 -18.68 -8.55
CA ASP A 392 -22.01 -18.22 -9.11
C ASP A 392 -22.35 -18.82 -10.49
N GLY A 393 -21.38 -19.49 -11.12
CA GLY A 393 -21.57 -20.12 -12.43
C GLY A 393 -21.40 -19.18 -13.62
N GLN A 394 -20.99 -17.93 -13.40
CA GLN A 394 -20.65 -16.98 -14.46
C GLN A 394 -19.24 -17.26 -15.00
N ILE A 395 -19.07 -18.42 -15.59
CA ILE A 395 -17.75 -18.99 -15.95
C ILE A 395 -16.98 -18.10 -16.93
N SER A 396 -17.65 -17.45 -17.87
CA SER A 396 -16.98 -16.55 -18.83
C SER A 396 -16.33 -15.34 -18.14
N THR A 397 -17.04 -14.74 -17.18
CA THR A 397 -16.53 -13.62 -16.38
C THR A 397 -15.35 -14.09 -15.51
N ALA A 398 -15.46 -15.24 -14.87
CA ALA A 398 -14.40 -15.84 -14.07
C ALA A 398 -13.13 -16.08 -14.91
N ILE A 399 -13.26 -16.64 -16.13
CA ILE A 399 -12.12 -16.85 -17.05
C ILE A 399 -11.45 -15.51 -17.36
N TYR A 400 -12.22 -14.49 -17.76
CA TYR A 400 -11.68 -13.17 -18.07
C TYR A 400 -10.88 -12.57 -16.92
N LEU A 401 -11.41 -12.64 -15.70
CA LEU A 401 -10.74 -12.12 -14.51
C LEU A 401 -9.46 -12.91 -14.18
N CYS A 402 -9.50 -14.23 -14.26
CA CYS A 402 -8.33 -15.08 -14.06
C CYS A 402 -7.23 -14.80 -15.10
N GLU A 403 -7.60 -14.60 -16.37
CA GLU A 403 -6.63 -14.25 -17.42
C GLU A 403 -5.96 -12.91 -17.13
N ARG A 404 -6.70 -11.90 -16.65
CA ARG A 404 -6.14 -10.61 -16.23
C ARG A 404 -5.15 -10.75 -15.05
N ILE A 405 -5.43 -11.64 -14.09
CA ILE A 405 -4.49 -11.93 -13.01
C ILE A 405 -3.20 -12.54 -13.58
N ILE A 406 -3.31 -13.56 -14.43
CA ILE A 406 -2.14 -14.24 -15.01
C ILE A 406 -1.32 -13.35 -15.92
N GLN A 407 -1.93 -12.37 -16.58
CA GLN A 407 -1.19 -11.37 -17.37
C GLN A 407 -0.26 -10.51 -16.51
N LYS A 408 -0.63 -10.27 -15.25
CA LYS A 408 0.16 -9.44 -14.33
C LYS A 408 1.06 -10.26 -13.38
N ASP A 409 0.63 -11.45 -13.04
CA ASP A 409 1.37 -12.42 -12.22
C ASP A 409 1.10 -13.83 -12.74
N ASN A 410 2.01 -14.30 -13.58
CA ASN A 410 1.87 -15.58 -14.28
C ASN A 410 2.22 -16.80 -13.43
N CYS A 411 2.81 -16.61 -12.24
CA CYS A 411 3.20 -17.69 -11.33
C CYS A 411 2.09 -18.08 -10.34
N ARG A 412 0.92 -17.45 -10.39
CA ARG A 412 -0.23 -17.73 -9.52
C ARG A 412 -0.85 -19.10 -9.85
N GLU A 413 -0.32 -20.14 -9.23
CA GLU A 413 -0.73 -21.51 -9.45
C GLU A 413 -2.20 -21.78 -9.05
N ASP A 414 -2.69 -21.10 -8.02
CA ASP A 414 -4.10 -21.11 -7.60
C ASP A 414 -5.04 -20.59 -8.70
N ILE A 415 -4.65 -19.56 -9.42
CA ILE A 415 -5.41 -18.99 -10.53
C ILE A 415 -5.35 -19.90 -11.76
N HIS A 416 -4.21 -20.52 -12.03
CA HIS A 416 -4.13 -21.54 -13.06
C HIS A 416 -5.10 -22.68 -12.78
N ARG A 417 -5.21 -23.16 -11.53
CA ARG A 417 -6.20 -24.19 -11.15
C ARG A 417 -7.64 -23.71 -11.39
N ARG A 418 -7.96 -22.48 -11.02
CA ARG A 418 -9.30 -21.91 -11.24
C ARG A 418 -9.62 -21.84 -12.73
N LEU A 419 -8.68 -21.42 -13.58
CA LEU A 419 -8.84 -21.46 -15.04
C LEU A 419 -9.06 -22.87 -15.58
N MET A 420 -8.32 -23.85 -15.08
CA MET A 420 -8.52 -25.24 -15.46
C MET A 420 -9.94 -25.71 -15.13
N GLN A 421 -10.46 -25.37 -13.95
CA GLN A 421 -11.82 -25.69 -13.53
C GLN A 421 -12.85 -24.98 -14.43
N CYS A 422 -12.69 -23.67 -14.64
CA CYS A 422 -13.59 -22.89 -15.49
C CYS A 422 -13.67 -23.43 -16.93
N HIS A 423 -12.53 -23.74 -17.53
CA HIS A 423 -12.51 -24.35 -18.88
C HIS A 423 -13.15 -25.72 -18.89
N TYR A 424 -12.95 -26.53 -17.86
CA TYR A 424 -13.60 -27.83 -17.77
C TYR A 424 -15.12 -27.71 -17.63
N TYR A 425 -15.62 -26.79 -16.78
CA TYR A 425 -17.05 -26.52 -16.60
C TYR A 425 -17.73 -25.94 -17.85
N SER A 426 -16.97 -25.22 -18.69
CA SER A 426 -17.42 -24.78 -20.00
C SER A 426 -17.41 -25.90 -21.07
N GLY A 427 -17.14 -27.15 -20.71
CA GLY A 427 -16.99 -28.27 -21.65
C GLY A 427 -15.69 -28.24 -22.48
N GLN A 428 -14.81 -27.30 -22.22
CA GLN A 428 -13.57 -27.08 -22.98
C GLN A 428 -12.37 -27.84 -22.35
N ARG A 429 -12.52 -29.15 -22.17
CA ARG A 429 -11.53 -30.01 -21.51
C ARG A 429 -10.11 -29.85 -22.08
N PHE A 430 -9.97 -29.70 -23.39
CA PHE A 430 -8.67 -29.51 -24.02
C PHE A 430 -7.98 -28.21 -23.58
N LYS A 431 -8.73 -27.13 -23.34
CA LYS A 431 -8.17 -25.87 -22.82
C LYS A 431 -7.73 -26.01 -21.37
N ALA A 432 -8.48 -26.74 -20.56
CA ALA A 432 -8.07 -27.05 -19.19
C ALA A 432 -6.73 -27.80 -19.14
N ILE A 433 -6.56 -28.81 -20.01
CA ILE A 433 -5.31 -29.59 -20.13
C ILE A 433 -4.17 -28.68 -20.63
N ARG A 434 -4.42 -27.82 -21.60
CA ARG A 434 -3.44 -26.85 -22.12
C ARG A 434 -3.03 -25.86 -21.03
N GLN A 435 -3.94 -25.43 -20.17
CA GLN A 435 -3.66 -24.51 -19.06
C GLN A 435 -2.74 -25.13 -18.03
N PHE A 436 -2.91 -26.43 -17.72
CA PHE A 436 -1.95 -27.16 -16.85
C PHE A 436 -0.53 -27.16 -17.44
N ARG A 437 -0.39 -27.47 -18.73
CA ARG A 437 0.93 -27.46 -19.40
C ARG A 437 1.58 -26.09 -19.32
N LYS A 438 0.80 -25.03 -19.61
CA LYS A 438 1.28 -23.65 -19.49
C LYS A 438 1.73 -23.31 -18.08
N CYS A 439 0.96 -23.72 -17.07
CA CYS A 439 1.33 -23.53 -15.65
C CYS A 439 2.67 -24.23 -15.34
N LYS A 440 2.81 -25.50 -15.72
CA LYS A 440 4.03 -26.28 -15.49
C LYS A 440 5.26 -25.63 -16.16
N GLU A 441 5.14 -25.18 -17.41
CA GLU A 441 6.21 -24.50 -18.14
C GLU A 441 6.63 -23.20 -17.45
N ILE A 442 5.67 -22.38 -17.00
CA ILE A 442 5.93 -21.11 -16.32
C ILE A 442 6.63 -21.36 -14.98
N LEU A 443 6.10 -22.25 -14.14
CA LEU A 443 6.69 -22.55 -12.84
C LEU A 443 8.11 -23.10 -12.95
N LYS A 444 8.36 -23.96 -13.94
CA LYS A 444 9.71 -24.45 -14.22
C LYS A 444 10.67 -23.38 -14.70
N LYS A 445 10.20 -22.44 -15.56
CA LYS A 445 11.03 -21.40 -16.14
C LYS A 445 11.34 -20.27 -15.15
N GLU A 446 10.32 -19.80 -14.39
CA GLU A 446 10.44 -18.60 -13.57
C GLU A 446 10.87 -18.91 -12.12
N LEU A 447 10.50 -20.09 -11.60
CA LEU A 447 10.72 -20.47 -10.20
C LEU A 447 11.53 -21.76 -10.02
N GLU A 448 11.84 -22.48 -11.11
CA GLU A 448 12.55 -23.77 -11.10
C GLU A 448 11.85 -24.88 -10.26
N VAL A 449 10.50 -24.80 -10.14
CA VAL A 449 9.71 -25.76 -9.35
C VAL A 449 8.71 -26.52 -10.22
N GLU A 450 8.34 -27.72 -9.76
CA GLU A 450 7.22 -28.47 -10.33
C GLU A 450 5.88 -28.01 -9.70
N PRO A 451 4.74 -28.20 -10.41
CA PRO A 451 3.43 -27.83 -9.88
C PRO A 451 3.09 -28.55 -8.56
N ASP A 452 2.36 -27.84 -7.68
CA ASP A 452 1.84 -28.38 -6.42
C ASP A 452 0.97 -29.63 -6.67
N HIS A 453 0.97 -30.55 -5.71
CA HIS A 453 0.20 -31.80 -5.79
C HIS A 453 -1.29 -31.58 -6.07
N ARG A 454 -1.90 -30.48 -5.60
CA ARG A 454 -3.30 -30.13 -5.86
C ARG A 454 -3.54 -29.82 -7.33
N THR A 455 -2.59 -29.19 -7.99
CA THR A 455 -2.67 -28.86 -9.42
C THR A 455 -2.52 -30.12 -10.27
N VAL A 456 -1.61 -31.01 -9.89
CA VAL A 456 -1.43 -32.30 -10.55
C VAL A 456 -2.69 -33.17 -10.36
N LYS A 457 -3.23 -33.23 -9.13
CA LYS A 457 -4.46 -33.98 -8.83
C LYS A 457 -5.65 -33.46 -9.67
N LEU A 458 -5.81 -32.16 -9.75
CA LEU A 458 -6.85 -31.55 -10.58
C LEU A 458 -6.68 -31.91 -12.06
N TYR A 459 -5.46 -31.87 -12.58
CA TYR A 459 -5.17 -32.28 -13.95
C TYR A 459 -5.56 -33.74 -14.22
N GLU A 460 -5.21 -34.67 -13.31
CA GLU A 460 -5.58 -36.07 -13.45
C GLU A 460 -7.11 -36.30 -13.38
N GLN A 461 -7.81 -35.56 -12.53
CA GLN A 461 -9.28 -35.57 -12.49
C GLN A 461 -9.90 -35.08 -13.80
N ILE A 462 -9.40 -33.97 -14.35
CA ILE A 462 -9.81 -33.42 -15.65
C ILE A 462 -9.55 -34.47 -16.74
N LYS A 463 -8.38 -35.13 -16.73
CA LYS A 463 -7.99 -36.14 -17.70
C LYS A 463 -8.89 -37.39 -17.64
N LYS A 464 -9.39 -37.75 -16.46
CA LYS A 464 -10.32 -38.87 -16.26
C LYS A 464 -11.80 -38.48 -16.49
N GLY A 465 -12.12 -37.20 -16.58
CA GLY A 465 -13.51 -36.75 -16.72
C GLY A 465 -14.35 -36.87 -15.44
N SER A 466 -13.70 -36.96 -14.26
CA SER A 466 -14.37 -37.25 -13.01
C SER A 466 -14.88 -36.05 -12.21
N LEU A 467 -14.63 -34.80 -12.67
CA LEU A 467 -15.02 -33.57 -11.98
C LEU A 467 -16.53 -33.22 -12.03
N ILE A 468 -17.34 -33.92 -12.84
CA ILE A 468 -18.76 -33.61 -13.07
C ILE A 468 -19.64 -33.76 -11.82
N LYS A 469 -19.19 -34.48 -10.80
CA LYS A 469 -19.98 -34.75 -9.58
C LYS A 469 -20.09 -33.54 -8.64
N ASP A 470 -19.15 -32.59 -8.70
CA ASP A 470 -19.12 -31.47 -7.73
C ASP A 470 -20.01 -30.28 -8.16
N LEU A 471 -20.31 -30.12 -9.47
CA LEU A 471 -21.18 -29.04 -9.96
C LEU A 471 -22.65 -29.15 -9.53
N LYS A 472 -23.15 -30.38 -9.25
CA LYS A 472 -24.53 -30.56 -8.76
C LYS A 472 -24.69 -30.09 -7.30
N ASN A 473 -23.61 -30.06 -6.52
CA ASN A 473 -23.62 -29.56 -5.14
C ASN A 473 -23.56 -28.02 -5.07
N MET A 474 -22.95 -27.35 -6.07
CA MET A 474 -22.86 -25.88 -6.09
C MET A 474 -24.19 -25.20 -6.41
N LYS A 475 -25.08 -25.83 -7.20
CA LYS A 475 -26.44 -25.28 -7.49
C LYS A 475 -27.40 -25.30 -6.29
N ASN A 476 -27.08 -26.02 -5.21
CA ASN A 476 -27.91 -26.08 -4.00
C ASN A 476 -27.61 -24.98 -2.98
N PHE A 477 -26.48 -24.25 -3.11
CA PHE A 477 -26.16 -23.11 -2.23
C PHE A 477 -26.80 -21.79 -2.63
N SER A 478 -27.31 -21.69 -3.87
CA SER A 478 -28.01 -20.47 -4.35
C SER A 478 -29.52 -20.50 -4.17
N LYS A 479 -30.08 -21.49 -3.41
CA LYS A 479 -31.51 -21.65 -3.17
C LYS A 479 -31.93 -21.64 -1.69
N ASN A 480 -31.01 -21.31 -0.77
CA ASN A 480 -31.36 -21.05 0.64
C ASN A 480 -30.99 -19.64 1.06
#